data_775befb1b54d479697622587bd0aee80
#
_entry.id   775befb1b54d479697622587bd0aee80
#
_cell.length_a   1.000
_cell.length_b   1.000
_cell.length_c   1.000
_cell.angle_alpha   90.00
_cell.angle_beta   90.00
_cell.angle_gamma   90.00
#
_symmetry.space_group_name_H-M   'P 1'
#
loop_
_entity.id
_entity.type
_entity.pdbx_description
1 polymer ?
#
loop_
_entity_poly.entity_id
_entity_poly.type
_entity_poly.pdbx_seq_one_letter_code
_entity_poly.pdbx_strand_id
1 'polypeptide(L)'
;MSYGNVIVSAQGKQPLVSFGVISDVQYADIPDGRSFLGVPRYYRHSLLVLQRAVQSWNEKKVKFVINFGDIIDGFCPKEKSLSATKKVVGEFSNFSGNVYHMIGNHCLYNLPRQKLLPLLNIDGHAYYDFSPVPEVRFVVLDGYDISAIGWPEDHPNRLKAIDILKQKNPNVDKNSPEGLVGPPRRFVQFNGAVGEEQMEWLDRVLQDATKLNQRVVVCSHLPLDPRATSFAALLWNYEEVMEVIHRYSCVKVCLAGHTHRDG
;
A
#
# COMPACT_ATOMS: atom_id res chain seq x y z
N MET A 1 -6.21 2.92 -25.99
CA MET A 1 -7.43 2.41 -25.37
C MET A 1 -7.84 3.39 -24.31
N SER A 2 -9.05 3.92 -24.38
CA SER A 2 -9.58 4.92 -23.45
C SER A 2 -9.92 4.21 -22.14
N TYR A 3 -9.20 4.47 -21.07
CA TYR A 3 -9.63 4.06 -19.73
C TYR A 3 -10.80 4.93 -19.32
N GLY A 4 -11.99 4.38 -19.45
CA GLY A 4 -13.22 5.04 -19.05
C GLY A 4 -13.23 5.21 -17.53
N ASN A 5 -13.32 6.46 -17.07
CA ASN A 5 -13.65 6.79 -15.70
C ASN A 5 -15.03 6.24 -15.38
N VAL A 6 -15.13 5.09 -14.72
CA VAL A 6 -16.40 4.64 -14.15
C VAL A 6 -16.68 5.47 -12.91
N ILE A 7 -17.31 6.63 -13.11
CA ILE A 7 -18.00 7.33 -12.03
C ILE A 7 -19.33 6.61 -11.85
N VAL A 8 -19.40 5.68 -10.91
CA VAL A 8 -20.68 5.16 -10.43
C VAL A 8 -21.28 6.25 -9.54
N SER A 9 -21.94 7.23 -10.15
CA SER A 9 -22.80 8.13 -9.41
C SER A 9 -24.06 7.35 -9.03
N ALA A 10 -24.33 7.19 -7.74
CA ALA A 10 -25.66 6.83 -7.29
C ALA A 10 -26.59 7.95 -7.80
N GLN A 11 -27.50 7.60 -8.72
CA GLN A 11 -28.36 8.54 -9.41
C GLN A 11 -28.92 9.61 -8.45
N GLY A 12 -28.58 10.87 -8.70
CA GLY A 12 -29.17 12.03 -8.01
C GLY A 12 -28.57 12.41 -6.65
N LYS A 13 -27.55 11.70 -6.11
CA LYS A 13 -26.90 12.07 -4.85
C LYS A 13 -25.50 12.64 -5.11
N GLN A 14 -25.22 13.78 -4.50
CA GLN A 14 -23.86 14.34 -4.49
C GLN A 14 -22.92 13.40 -3.68
N PRO A 15 -21.71 13.14 -4.13
CA PRO A 15 -20.75 12.35 -3.38
C PRO A 15 -20.38 13.07 -2.07
N LEU A 16 -20.26 12.33 -0.96
CA LEU A 16 -19.80 12.88 0.32
C LEU A 16 -18.35 13.39 0.22
N VAL A 17 -17.53 12.68 -0.51
CA VAL A 17 -16.11 13.00 -0.72
C VAL A 17 -15.64 12.40 -2.05
N SER A 18 -14.79 13.13 -2.75
CA SER A 18 -14.02 12.63 -3.90
C SER A 18 -12.54 12.69 -3.57
N PHE A 19 -11.79 11.68 -3.95
CA PHE A 19 -10.35 11.59 -3.69
C PHE A 19 -9.61 10.96 -4.85
N GLY A 20 -8.32 11.28 -4.96
CA GLY A 20 -7.42 10.67 -5.94
C GLY A 20 -6.78 9.40 -5.38
N VAL A 21 -6.52 8.44 -6.25
CA VAL A 21 -5.82 7.19 -5.91
C VAL A 21 -4.72 6.96 -6.92
N ILE A 22 -3.56 6.55 -6.45
CA ILE A 22 -2.47 6.04 -7.27
C ILE A 22 -1.74 4.95 -6.49
N SER A 23 -1.25 3.94 -7.19
CA SER A 23 -0.44 2.87 -6.64
C SER A 23 0.71 2.55 -7.57
N ASP A 24 1.79 2.03 -7.01
CA ASP A 24 2.84 1.38 -7.78
C ASP A 24 3.42 2.26 -8.90
N VAL A 25 3.74 3.51 -8.59
CA VAL A 25 4.41 4.45 -9.51
C VAL A 25 5.74 3.86 -9.99
N GLN A 26 6.48 3.21 -9.08
CA GLN A 26 7.71 2.45 -9.35
C GLN A 26 8.69 3.19 -10.28
N TYR A 27 8.93 4.45 -9.95
CA TYR A 27 9.88 5.28 -10.68
C TYR A 27 11.32 4.83 -10.43
N ALA A 28 12.12 4.83 -11.50
CA ALA A 28 13.57 4.77 -11.45
C ALA A 28 14.16 5.51 -12.66
N ASP A 29 15.31 6.14 -12.49
CA ASP A 29 16.02 6.76 -13.62
C ASP A 29 16.97 5.75 -14.27
N ILE A 30 16.38 4.72 -14.87
CA ILE A 30 17.04 3.63 -15.60
C ILE A 30 16.33 3.36 -16.93
N PRO A 31 16.95 2.66 -17.88
CA PRO A 31 16.28 2.19 -19.09
C PRO A 31 15.08 1.30 -18.76
N ASP A 32 14.07 1.31 -19.63
CA ASP A 32 12.91 0.44 -19.51
C ASP A 32 13.31 -1.04 -19.45
N GLY A 33 12.54 -1.82 -18.71
CA GLY A 33 12.85 -3.22 -18.43
C GLY A 33 11.61 -4.08 -18.28
N ARG A 34 11.75 -5.13 -17.50
CA ARG A 34 10.67 -6.07 -17.21
C ARG A 34 10.65 -6.41 -15.72
N SER A 35 9.46 -6.70 -15.19
CA SER A 35 9.31 -7.27 -13.86
C SER A 35 9.87 -8.69 -13.81
N PHE A 36 9.97 -9.26 -12.61
CA PHE A 36 10.33 -10.66 -12.42
C PHE A 36 9.44 -11.63 -13.22
N LEU A 37 8.17 -11.29 -13.42
CA LEU A 37 7.22 -12.07 -14.23
C LEU A 37 7.22 -11.69 -15.73
N GLY A 38 8.19 -10.91 -16.19
CA GLY A 38 8.34 -10.53 -17.59
C GLY A 38 7.42 -9.39 -18.06
N VAL A 39 6.64 -8.77 -17.18
CA VAL A 39 5.76 -7.64 -17.52
C VAL A 39 6.62 -6.39 -17.82
N PRO A 40 6.37 -5.66 -18.94
CA PRO A 40 7.11 -4.45 -19.26
C PRO A 40 7.03 -3.40 -18.15
N ARG A 41 8.15 -2.73 -17.88
CA ARG A 41 8.31 -1.65 -16.90
C ARG A 41 8.87 -0.40 -17.59
N TYR A 42 8.10 0.68 -17.51
CA TYR A 42 8.41 1.98 -18.10
C TYR A 42 8.82 2.97 -17.00
N TYR A 43 9.98 2.73 -16.38
CA TYR A 43 10.41 3.36 -15.14
C TYR A 43 10.37 4.89 -15.14
N ARG A 44 10.89 5.52 -16.22
CA ARG A 44 10.89 6.99 -16.32
C ARG A 44 9.51 7.54 -16.67
N HIS A 45 8.75 6.78 -17.46
CA HIS A 45 7.42 7.20 -17.92
C HIS A 45 6.40 7.26 -16.78
N SER A 46 6.57 6.46 -15.72
CA SER A 46 5.70 6.45 -14.56
C SER A 46 5.60 7.83 -13.88
N LEU A 47 6.69 8.61 -13.89
CA LEU A 47 6.68 9.97 -13.37
C LEU A 47 5.76 10.89 -14.18
N LEU A 48 5.72 10.76 -15.50
CA LEU A 48 4.82 11.52 -16.38
C LEU A 48 3.35 11.14 -16.10
N VAL A 49 3.11 9.87 -15.81
CA VAL A 49 1.76 9.39 -15.41
C VAL A 49 1.33 10.05 -14.10
N LEU A 50 2.23 10.09 -13.10
CA LEU A 50 1.97 10.79 -11.83
C LEU A 50 1.68 12.29 -12.06
N GLN A 51 2.48 12.98 -12.87
CA GLN A 51 2.28 14.40 -13.18
C GLN A 51 0.90 14.66 -13.80
N ARG A 52 0.47 13.82 -14.74
CA ARG A 52 -0.87 13.89 -15.34
C ARG A 52 -1.97 13.60 -14.32
N ALA A 53 -1.74 12.63 -13.42
CA ALA A 53 -2.68 12.33 -12.34
C ALA A 53 -2.86 13.53 -11.42
N VAL A 54 -1.77 14.15 -10.97
CA VAL A 54 -1.78 15.36 -10.13
C VAL A 54 -2.54 16.52 -10.81
N GLN A 55 -2.27 16.76 -12.08
CA GLN A 55 -3.01 17.76 -12.86
C GLN A 55 -4.52 17.46 -12.88
N SER A 56 -4.89 16.20 -13.20
CA SER A 56 -6.29 15.77 -13.25
C SER A 56 -7.00 15.91 -11.89
N TRP A 57 -6.31 15.58 -10.78
CA TRP A 57 -6.87 15.73 -9.43
C TRP A 57 -7.11 17.20 -9.07
N ASN A 58 -6.19 18.10 -9.43
CA ASN A 58 -6.36 19.54 -9.24
C ASN A 58 -7.54 20.08 -10.07
N GLU A 59 -7.64 19.70 -11.36
CA GLU A 59 -8.75 20.07 -12.24
C GLU A 59 -10.11 19.60 -11.70
N LYS A 60 -10.16 18.35 -11.21
CA LYS A 60 -11.36 17.74 -10.63
C LYS A 60 -11.64 18.17 -9.19
N LYS A 61 -10.73 18.97 -8.59
CA LYS A 61 -10.83 19.48 -7.22
C LYS A 61 -11.12 18.35 -6.20
N VAL A 62 -10.43 17.21 -6.35
CA VAL A 62 -10.54 16.14 -5.36
C VAL A 62 -10.02 16.63 -4.00
N LYS A 63 -10.60 16.14 -2.92
CA LYS A 63 -10.34 16.69 -1.58
C LYS A 63 -8.95 16.31 -1.05
N PHE A 64 -8.47 15.11 -1.39
CA PHE A 64 -7.16 14.59 -1.02
C PHE A 64 -6.75 13.47 -1.98
N VAL A 65 -5.52 13.00 -1.85
CA VAL A 65 -4.98 11.88 -2.63
C VAL A 65 -4.44 10.82 -1.67
N ILE A 66 -4.60 9.54 -2.01
CA ILE A 66 -3.93 8.42 -1.36
C ILE A 66 -2.98 7.78 -2.36
N ASN A 67 -1.71 7.66 -1.97
CA ASN A 67 -0.71 6.86 -2.65
C ASN A 67 -0.54 5.52 -1.92
N PHE A 68 -0.81 4.42 -2.62
CA PHE A 68 -0.83 3.06 -2.08
C PHE A 68 0.56 2.41 -1.97
N GLY A 69 1.64 3.18 -2.06
CA GLY A 69 3.01 2.68 -1.91
C GLY A 69 3.72 2.43 -3.24
N ASP A 70 4.91 1.87 -3.15
CA ASP A 70 5.79 1.55 -4.27
C ASP A 70 6.04 2.73 -5.21
N ILE A 71 6.43 3.88 -4.63
CA ILE A 71 6.70 5.11 -5.38
C ILE A 71 7.97 5.04 -6.22
N ILE A 72 8.97 4.26 -5.80
CA ILE A 72 10.19 3.96 -6.58
C ILE A 72 10.31 2.47 -6.80
N ASP A 73 10.95 2.06 -7.89
CA ASP A 73 11.13 0.65 -8.24
C ASP A 73 12.28 0.00 -7.46
N GLY A 74 12.19 -1.30 -7.20
CA GLY A 74 13.22 -2.09 -6.52
C GLY A 74 14.56 -2.15 -7.28
N PHE A 75 14.54 -1.94 -8.61
CA PHE A 75 15.74 -1.83 -9.44
C PHE A 75 16.36 -0.43 -9.44
N CYS A 76 15.80 0.55 -8.75
CA CYS A 76 16.42 1.84 -8.58
C CYS A 76 17.82 1.66 -7.94
N PRO A 77 18.91 2.21 -8.51
CA PRO A 77 20.22 2.13 -7.90
C PRO A 77 20.21 2.67 -6.47
N LYS A 78 20.83 1.95 -5.54
CA LYS A 78 20.76 2.27 -4.10
C LYS A 78 21.24 3.69 -3.78
N GLU A 79 22.30 4.13 -4.45
CA GLU A 79 22.86 5.48 -4.32
C GLU A 79 21.92 6.58 -4.84
N LYS A 80 20.98 6.23 -5.73
CA LYS A 80 19.98 7.15 -6.29
C LYS A 80 18.62 7.08 -5.59
N SER A 81 18.38 6.07 -4.73
CA SER A 81 17.07 5.82 -4.13
C SER A 81 16.52 7.02 -3.37
N LEU A 82 17.37 7.70 -2.58
CA LEU A 82 16.95 8.89 -1.84
C LEU A 82 16.52 10.04 -2.76
N SER A 83 17.31 10.31 -3.81
CA SER A 83 17.00 11.40 -4.76
C SER A 83 15.76 11.05 -5.62
N ALA A 84 15.62 9.79 -6.02
CA ALA A 84 14.44 9.30 -6.73
C ALA A 84 13.16 9.43 -5.89
N THR A 85 13.22 9.02 -4.61
CA THR A 85 12.10 9.18 -3.67
C THR A 85 11.71 10.66 -3.51
N LYS A 86 12.68 11.53 -3.27
CA LYS A 86 12.43 12.98 -3.15
C LYS A 86 11.81 13.55 -4.42
N LYS A 87 12.25 13.09 -5.60
CA LYS A 87 11.71 13.53 -6.89
C LYS A 87 10.23 13.16 -7.02
N VAL A 88 9.87 11.91 -6.72
CA VAL A 88 8.46 11.45 -6.79
C VAL A 88 7.60 12.16 -5.76
N VAL A 89 8.07 12.28 -4.51
CA VAL A 89 7.34 13.02 -3.45
C VAL A 89 7.17 14.49 -3.84
N GLY A 90 8.16 15.11 -4.47
CA GLY A 90 8.08 16.48 -5.00
C GLY A 90 6.97 16.65 -6.04
N GLU A 91 6.71 15.63 -6.88
CA GLU A 91 5.58 15.70 -7.84
C GLU A 91 4.22 15.67 -7.12
N PHE A 92 4.08 14.90 -6.06
CA PHE A 92 2.86 14.93 -5.23
C PHE A 92 2.63 16.30 -4.59
N SER A 93 3.68 17.04 -4.27
CA SER A 93 3.58 18.40 -3.68
C SER A 93 2.96 19.43 -4.64
N ASN A 94 2.83 19.11 -5.94
CA ASN A 94 2.09 19.93 -6.91
C ASN A 94 0.57 19.74 -6.82
N PHE A 95 0.09 18.80 -6.00
CA PHE A 95 -1.34 18.70 -5.68
C PHE A 95 -1.71 19.72 -4.61
N SER A 96 -2.85 20.40 -4.78
CA SER A 96 -3.28 21.51 -3.90
C SER A 96 -3.87 21.05 -2.56
N GLY A 97 -4.12 19.77 -2.36
CA GLY A 97 -4.68 19.21 -1.13
C GLY A 97 -3.69 18.27 -0.41
N ASN A 98 -4.18 17.58 0.61
CA ASN A 98 -3.38 16.62 1.37
C ASN A 98 -3.10 15.35 0.56
N VAL A 99 -1.88 14.84 0.66
CA VAL A 99 -1.48 13.54 0.12
C VAL A 99 -1.16 12.62 1.29
N TYR A 100 -1.84 11.49 1.34
CA TYR A 100 -1.61 10.44 2.33
C TYR A 100 -0.84 9.30 1.67
N HIS A 101 0.29 8.94 2.25
CA HIS A 101 1.18 7.92 1.70
C HIS A 101 1.13 6.65 2.53
N MET A 102 1.28 5.52 1.88
CA MET A 102 1.66 4.26 2.53
C MET A 102 2.94 3.70 1.90
N ILE A 103 3.54 2.75 2.57
CA ILE A 103 4.78 2.11 2.13
C ILE A 103 4.47 0.82 1.38
N GLY A 104 5.32 0.48 0.41
CA GLY A 104 5.30 -0.79 -0.32
C GLY A 104 6.66 -1.49 -0.26
N ASN A 105 6.75 -2.71 -0.76
CA ASN A 105 7.99 -3.51 -0.73
C ASN A 105 9.12 -2.88 -1.56
N HIS A 106 8.83 -2.32 -2.73
CA HIS A 106 9.85 -1.66 -3.54
C HIS A 106 10.44 -0.43 -2.83
N CYS A 107 9.62 0.31 -2.06
CA CYS A 107 10.14 1.38 -1.21
C CYS A 107 11.14 0.85 -0.18
N LEU A 108 10.77 -0.26 0.52
CA LEU A 108 11.56 -0.86 1.60
C LEU A 108 12.80 -1.60 1.09
N TYR A 109 12.84 -2.06 -0.16
CA TYR A 109 14.06 -2.55 -0.78
C TYR A 109 15.11 -1.46 -0.92
N ASN A 110 14.68 -0.21 -1.11
CA ASN A 110 15.54 0.91 -1.44
C ASN A 110 15.97 1.72 -0.23
N LEU A 111 15.06 1.99 0.69
CA LEU A 111 15.29 2.83 1.85
C LEU A 111 14.78 2.17 3.13
N PRO A 112 15.56 2.19 4.22
CA PRO A 112 15.05 1.75 5.51
C PRO A 112 13.95 2.70 6.00
N ARG A 113 13.02 2.18 6.82
CA ARG A 113 11.86 2.92 7.36
C ARG A 113 12.23 4.28 7.94
N GLN A 114 13.28 4.34 8.74
CA GLN A 114 13.75 5.57 9.41
C GLN A 114 14.08 6.70 8.42
N LYS A 115 14.47 6.37 7.17
CA LYS A 115 14.73 7.35 6.12
C LYS A 115 13.49 7.60 5.26
N LEU A 116 12.65 6.58 5.07
CA LEU A 116 11.50 6.63 4.18
C LEU A 116 10.32 7.39 4.80
N LEU A 117 9.93 7.07 6.05
CA LEU A 117 8.73 7.63 6.67
C LEU A 117 8.75 9.17 6.75
N PRO A 118 9.86 9.83 7.18
CA PRO A 118 9.91 11.29 7.17
C PRO A 118 9.75 11.93 5.77
N LEU A 119 10.23 11.24 4.72
CA LEU A 119 10.04 11.71 3.33
C LEU A 119 8.58 11.65 2.90
N LEU A 120 7.80 10.76 3.47
CA LEU A 120 6.38 10.57 3.21
C LEU A 120 5.47 11.35 4.16
N ASN A 121 6.04 12.20 5.05
CA ASN A 121 5.32 12.88 6.13
C ASN A 121 4.52 11.90 7.02
N ILE A 122 5.12 10.76 7.33
CA ILE A 122 4.56 9.76 8.24
C ILE A 122 5.36 9.85 9.55
N ASP A 123 4.69 10.21 10.63
CA ASP A 123 5.26 10.29 11.96
C ASP A 123 5.01 9.00 12.75
N GLY A 124 6.07 8.43 13.35
CA GLY A 124 5.98 7.25 14.19
C GLY A 124 5.69 5.96 13.41
N HIS A 125 4.48 5.44 13.49
CA HIS A 125 4.06 4.21 12.82
C HIS A 125 3.62 4.47 11.38
N ALA A 126 3.82 3.47 10.49
CA ALA A 126 3.35 3.55 9.11
C ALA A 126 1.87 3.14 8.95
N TYR A 127 1.15 2.98 10.07
CA TYR A 127 -0.30 2.82 10.10
C TYR A 127 -0.93 4.01 10.83
N TYR A 128 -2.05 4.49 10.33
CA TYR A 128 -2.74 5.67 10.84
C TYR A 128 -4.16 5.75 10.30
N ASP A 129 -4.99 6.65 10.86
CA ASP A 129 -6.30 6.95 10.32
C ASP A 129 -6.54 8.46 10.20
N PHE A 130 -7.50 8.82 9.37
CA PHE A 130 -7.94 10.21 9.19
C PHE A 130 -9.38 10.27 8.70
N SER A 131 -10.07 11.37 9.01
CA SER A 131 -11.44 11.64 8.55
C SER A 131 -11.45 12.89 7.66
N PRO A 132 -11.59 12.73 6.33
CA PRO A 132 -11.68 13.89 5.42
C PRO A 132 -12.99 14.66 5.57
N VAL A 133 -14.04 13.99 6.06
CA VAL A 133 -15.33 14.53 6.47
C VAL A 133 -15.82 13.74 7.69
N PRO A 134 -16.70 14.30 8.53
CA PRO A 134 -17.13 13.64 9.78
C PRO A 134 -17.70 12.24 9.59
N GLU A 135 -18.35 11.97 8.46
CA GLU A 135 -19.06 10.72 8.18
C GLU A 135 -18.18 9.61 7.60
N VAL A 136 -16.93 9.90 7.23
CA VAL A 136 -16.03 8.96 6.55
C VAL A 136 -14.67 8.94 7.19
N ARG A 137 -14.19 7.74 7.54
CA ARG A 137 -12.85 7.49 8.06
C ARG A 137 -12.07 6.61 7.09
N PHE A 138 -10.82 6.97 6.86
CA PHE A 138 -9.84 6.17 6.16
C PHE A 138 -8.86 5.58 7.18
N VAL A 139 -8.61 4.29 7.08
CA VAL A 139 -7.69 3.54 7.95
C VAL A 139 -6.61 2.97 7.06
N VAL A 140 -5.38 3.40 7.28
CA VAL A 140 -4.20 2.95 6.53
C VAL A 140 -3.46 1.90 7.35
N LEU A 141 -3.28 0.72 6.79
CA LEU A 141 -2.55 -0.39 7.40
C LEU A 141 -1.11 -0.46 6.88
N ASP A 142 -0.20 -0.76 7.77
CA ASP A 142 1.17 -1.15 7.44
C ASP A 142 1.24 -2.68 7.28
N GLY A 143 1.16 -3.16 6.05
CA GLY A 143 1.30 -4.59 5.74
C GLY A 143 2.73 -5.12 5.91
N TYR A 144 3.70 -4.26 6.22
CA TYR A 144 5.12 -4.58 6.44
C TYR A 144 5.55 -4.35 7.89
N ASP A 145 4.62 -4.25 8.82
CA ASP A 145 4.92 -4.12 10.25
C ASP A 145 5.74 -5.33 10.72
N ILE A 146 5.29 -6.55 10.42
CA ILE A 146 6.10 -7.76 10.55
C ILE A 146 6.63 -8.11 9.16
N SER A 147 7.91 -7.79 8.90
CA SER A 147 8.49 -7.98 7.57
C SER A 147 10.00 -8.24 7.63
N ALA A 148 10.49 -9.06 6.69
CA ALA A 148 11.92 -9.31 6.52
C ALA A 148 12.66 -8.17 5.82
N ILE A 149 11.94 -7.13 5.36
CA ILE A 149 12.48 -5.98 4.64
C ILE A 149 12.16 -4.66 5.36
N GLY A 150 13.00 -3.66 5.17
CA GLY A 150 12.79 -2.30 5.71
C GLY A 150 13.17 -2.10 7.18
N TRP A 151 13.31 -3.14 7.97
CA TRP A 151 13.77 -3.12 9.35
C TRP A 151 15.28 -3.38 9.48
N PRO A 152 15.97 -2.87 10.51
CA PRO A 152 17.33 -3.27 10.88
C PRO A 152 17.45 -4.78 11.11
N GLU A 153 18.68 -5.31 11.00
CA GLU A 153 18.91 -6.78 11.07
C GLU A 153 18.49 -7.42 12.38
N ASP A 154 18.67 -6.69 13.47
CA ASP A 154 18.37 -7.08 14.85
C ASP A 154 16.98 -6.68 15.33
N HIS A 155 16.17 -6.03 14.48
CA HIS A 155 14.85 -5.56 14.88
C HIS A 155 13.90 -6.74 15.16
N PRO A 156 13.14 -6.74 16.29
CA PRO A 156 12.25 -7.86 16.66
C PRO A 156 11.27 -8.26 15.56
N ASN A 157 10.66 -7.27 14.87
CA ASN A 157 9.70 -7.53 13.80
C ASN A 157 10.34 -8.22 12.59
N ARG A 158 11.61 -7.91 12.27
CA ARG A 158 12.36 -8.60 11.23
C ARG A 158 12.70 -10.03 11.63
N LEU A 159 13.16 -10.24 12.86
CA LEU A 159 13.47 -11.57 13.36
C LEU A 159 12.23 -12.47 13.36
N LYS A 160 11.10 -11.95 13.85
CA LYS A 160 9.79 -12.64 13.79
C LYS A 160 9.40 -12.99 12.35
N ALA A 161 9.58 -12.07 11.41
CA ALA A 161 9.28 -12.30 10.00
C ALA A 161 10.16 -13.38 9.38
N ILE A 162 11.46 -13.40 9.70
CA ILE A 162 12.40 -14.43 9.23
C ILE A 162 11.98 -15.80 9.75
N ASP A 163 11.57 -15.91 11.00
CA ASP A 163 11.12 -17.17 11.59
C ASP A 163 9.82 -17.67 10.95
N ILE A 164 8.86 -16.78 10.68
CA ILE A 164 7.65 -17.12 9.92
C ILE A 164 8.03 -17.67 8.54
N LEU A 165 8.92 -16.98 7.81
CA LEU A 165 9.35 -17.43 6.48
C LEU A 165 10.08 -18.79 6.51
N LYS A 166 10.92 -19.02 7.51
CA LYS A 166 11.60 -20.33 7.68
C LYS A 166 10.59 -21.47 7.88
N GLN A 167 9.55 -21.23 8.66
CA GLN A 167 8.52 -22.24 8.98
C GLN A 167 7.54 -22.46 7.83
N LYS A 168 7.18 -21.42 7.07
CA LYS A 168 6.07 -21.45 6.10
C LYS A 168 6.51 -21.59 4.66
N ASN A 169 7.74 -21.24 4.31
CA ASN A 169 8.28 -21.32 2.96
C ASN A 169 9.56 -22.19 2.97
N PRO A 170 9.52 -23.40 2.40
CA PRO A 170 10.66 -24.33 2.40
C PRO A 170 11.77 -23.93 1.41
N ASN A 171 11.49 -22.98 0.48
CA ASN A 171 12.44 -22.60 -0.55
C ASN A 171 13.67 -21.89 0.03
N VAL A 172 14.84 -22.09 -0.57
CA VAL A 172 16.08 -21.37 -0.25
C VAL A 172 15.89 -19.89 -0.55
N ASP A 173 15.42 -19.56 -1.76
CA ASP A 173 14.98 -18.20 -2.08
C ASP A 173 13.59 -17.95 -1.50
N LYS A 174 13.54 -17.13 -0.47
CA LYS A 174 12.29 -16.75 0.20
C LYS A 174 11.37 -15.85 -0.64
N ASN A 175 11.81 -15.36 -1.80
CA ASN A 175 10.94 -14.69 -2.77
C ASN A 175 10.22 -15.68 -3.70
N SER A 176 10.63 -16.95 -3.73
CA SER A 176 9.99 -17.97 -4.55
C SER A 176 8.78 -18.59 -3.83
N PRO A 177 7.58 -18.55 -4.44
CA PRO A 177 6.42 -19.32 -4.00
C PRO A 177 6.37 -20.72 -4.63
N GLU A 178 7.45 -21.20 -5.25
CA GLU A 178 7.48 -22.49 -5.95
C GLU A 178 7.18 -23.64 -4.97
N GLY A 179 6.40 -24.64 -5.42
CA GLY A 179 5.98 -25.78 -4.59
C GLY A 179 4.92 -25.44 -3.53
N LEU A 180 4.64 -24.18 -3.24
CA LEU A 180 3.54 -23.77 -2.37
C LEU A 180 2.23 -23.73 -3.17
N VAL A 181 1.15 -24.27 -2.60
CA VAL A 181 -0.17 -24.37 -3.25
C VAL A 181 -1.21 -23.58 -2.47
N GLY A 182 -2.03 -22.81 -3.20
CA GLY A 182 -3.10 -22.00 -2.59
C GLY A 182 -2.60 -20.85 -1.70
N PRO A 183 -3.32 -20.53 -0.61
CA PRO A 183 -2.99 -19.41 0.28
C PRO A 183 -1.57 -19.43 0.87
N PRO A 184 -0.92 -20.57 1.18
CA PRO A 184 0.49 -20.62 1.58
C PRO A 184 1.48 -19.92 0.65
N ARG A 185 1.16 -19.71 -0.63
CA ARG A 185 1.99 -18.95 -1.58
C ARG A 185 2.29 -17.52 -1.15
N ARG A 186 1.50 -16.94 -0.24
CA ARG A 186 1.70 -15.61 0.32
C ARG A 186 2.95 -15.47 1.19
N PHE A 187 3.48 -16.58 1.71
CA PHE A 187 4.68 -16.55 2.56
C PHE A 187 5.95 -16.40 1.73
N VAL A 188 6.08 -15.24 1.12
CA VAL A 188 7.26 -14.79 0.36
C VAL A 188 7.81 -13.52 0.98
N GLN A 189 9.12 -13.30 0.83
CA GLN A 189 9.86 -12.24 1.52
C GLN A 189 9.37 -10.83 1.15
N PHE A 190 8.79 -10.63 -0.04
CA PHE A 190 8.29 -9.34 -0.49
C PHE A 190 6.89 -8.99 0.06
N ASN A 191 6.28 -9.86 0.85
CA ASN A 191 5.09 -9.58 1.63
C ASN A 191 5.44 -9.41 3.13
N GLY A 192 4.42 -9.20 3.94
CA GLY A 192 4.55 -9.06 5.37
C GLY A 192 3.23 -9.33 6.09
N ALA A 193 3.17 -8.95 7.35
CA ALA A 193 1.99 -9.07 8.20
C ALA A 193 1.74 -7.81 9.02
N VAL A 194 0.50 -7.66 9.47
CA VAL A 194 0.11 -6.71 10.53
C VAL A 194 0.51 -7.31 11.88
N GLY A 195 1.21 -6.53 12.70
CA GLY A 195 1.62 -6.93 14.05
C GLY A 195 0.48 -6.83 15.06
N GLU A 196 0.71 -7.39 16.24
CA GLU A 196 -0.30 -7.47 17.30
C GLU A 196 -0.74 -6.09 17.78
N GLU A 197 0.20 -5.19 18.05
CA GLU A 197 -0.10 -3.81 18.47
C GLU A 197 -0.95 -3.07 17.44
N GLN A 198 -0.62 -3.21 16.16
CA GLN A 198 -1.40 -2.62 15.08
C GLN A 198 -2.78 -3.28 14.96
N MET A 199 -2.91 -4.59 15.21
CA MET A 199 -4.18 -5.30 15.21
C MET A 199 -5.12 -4.78 16.30
N GLU A 200 -4.60 -4.59 17.53
CA GLU A 200 -5.34 -3.98 18.63
C GLU A 200 -5.73 -2.54 18.32
N TRP A 201 -4.84 -1.78 17.69
CA TRP A 201 -5.14 -0.41 17.26
C TRP A 201 -6.26 -0.41 16.21
N LEU A 202 -6.23 -1.32 15.23
CA LEU A 202 -7.29 -1.45 14.22
C LEU A 202 -8.64 -1.71 14.88
N ASP A 203 -8.71 -2.65 15.82
CA ASP A 203 -9.94 -2.97 16.54
C ASP A 203 -10.49 -1.74 17.29
N ARG A 204 -9.63 -0.98 17.99
CA ARG A 204 -10.02 0.27 18.68
C ARG A 204 -10.54 1.33 17.72
N VAL A 205 -9.88 1.53 16.56
CA VAL A 205 -10.29 2.52 15.55
C VAL A 205 -11.64 2.16 14.95
N LEU A 206 -11.88 0.89 14.64
CA LEU A 206 -13.16 0.43 14.08
C LEU A 206 -14.30 0.50 15.11
N GLN A 207 -14.02 0.23 16.38
CA GLN A 207 -14.97 0.41 17.46
C GLN A 207 -15.36 1.89 17.61
N ASP A 208 -14.38 2.81 17.56
CA ASP A 208 -14.61 4.25 17.64
C ASP A 208 -15.42 4.75 16.44
N ALA A 209 -15.04 4.36 15.22
CA ALA A 209 -15.77 4.69 14.00
C ALA A 209 -17.24 4.22 14.04
N THR A 210 -17.49 3.04 14.67
CA THR A 210 -18.85 2.52 14.86
C THR A 210 -19.65 3.41 15.80
N LYS A 211 -19.06 3.83 16.93
CA LYS A 211 -19.71 4.75 17.90
C LYS A 211 -20.05 6.10 17.27
N LEU A 212 -19.18 6.58 16.36
CA LEU A 212 -19.36 7.84 15.64
C LEU A 212 -20.23 7.72 14.38
N ASN A 213 -20.78 6.54 14.08
CA ASN A 213 -21.55 6.24 12.86
C ASN A 213 -20.80 6.59 11.56
N GLN A 214 -19.49 6.43 11.55
CA GLN A 214 -18.66 6.68 10.36
C GLN A 214 -18.70 5.48 9.40
N ARG A 215 -18.50 5.76 8.12
CA ARG A 215 -18.21 4.75 7.09
C ARG A 215 -16.70 4.65 6.95
N VAL A 216 -16.18 3.43 7.03
CA VAL A 216 -14.73 3.20 7.01
C VAL A 216 -14.29 2.64 5.66
N VAL A 217 -13.20 3.21 5.14
CA VAL A 217 -12.40 2.68 4.02
C VAL A 217 -11.08 2.20 4.60
N VAL A 218 -10.78 0.91 4.49
CA VAL A 218 -9.49 0.34 4.88
C VAL A 218 -8.57 0.33 3.67
N CYS A 219 -7.36 0.85 3.84
CA CYS A 219 -6.34 0.94 2.81
C CYS A 219 -5.10 0.17 3.24
N SER A 220 -4.57 -0.68 2.37
CA SER A 220 -3.33 -1.43 2.57
C SER A 220 -2.55 -1.49 1.26
N HIS A 221 -1.21 -1.56 1.32
CA HIS A 221 -0.47 -1.87 0.09
C HIS A 221 -0.74 -3.32 -0.32
N LEU A 222 -0.62 -4.27 0.62
CA LEU A 222 -0.90 -5.69 0.37
C LEU A 222 -2.41 -5.97 0.40
N PRO A 223 -2.93 -6.73 -0.57
CA PRO A 223 -4.33 -7.17 -0.57
C PRO A 223 -4.69 -8.01 0.65
N LEU A 224 -5.94 -7.87 1.10
CA LEU A 224 -6.51 -8.54 2.27
C LEU A 224 -7.47 -9.68 1.92
N ASP A 225 -7.92 -9.80 0.66
CA ASP A 225 -8.89 -10.81 0.24
C ASP A 225 -8.33 -11.65 -0.91
N PRO A 226 -8.26 -12.99 -0.77
CA PRO A 226 -7.76 -13.88 -1.81
C PRO A 226 -8.60 -13.90 -3.09
N ARG A 227 -9.82 -13.37 -3.05
CA ARG A 227 -10.68 -13.24 -4.23
C ARG A 227 -10.31 -12.05 -5.10
N ALA A 228 -9.62 -11.06 -4.53
CA ALA A 228 -9.22 -9.83 -5.22
C ALA A 228 -7.80 -9.89 -5.81
N THR A 229 -7.05 -10.99 -5.58
CA THR A 229 -5.65 -11.06 -6.00
C THR A 229 -5.13 -12.49 -6.15
N SER A 230 -3.89 -12.64 -6.66
CA SER A 230 -3.17 -13.91 -6.58
C SER A 230 -2.72 -14.20 -5.15
N PHE A 231 -2.70 -15.47 -4.75
CA PHE A 231 -2.27 -15.86 -3.41
C PHE A 231 -0.87 -15.36 -3.04
N ALA A 232 0.04 -15.26 -4.00
CA ALA A 232 1.40 -14.80 -3.76
C ALA A 232 1.50 -13.31 -3.36
N ALA A 233 0.45 -12.51 -3.58
CA ALA A 233 0.43 -11.08 -3.27
C ALA A 233 -0.34 -10.73 -1.99
N LEU A 234 -0.86 -11.73 -1.27
CA LEU A 234 -1.66 -11.51 -0.06
C LEU A 234 -0.80 -11.14 1.15
N LEU A 235 -1.37 -10.35 2.03
CA LEU A 235 -0.88 -10.16 3.39
C LEU A 235 -0.74 -11.51 4.10
N TRP A 236 0.34 -11.75 4.86
CA TRP A 236 0.57 -13.06 5.49
C TRP A 236 -0.56 -13.48 6.44
N ASN A 237 -1.04 -12.57 7.25
CA ASN A 237 -2.12 -12.82 8.22
C ASN A 237 -3.44 -12.15 7.83
N TYR A 238 -3.76 -12.20 6.53
CA TYR A 238 -4.99 -11.58 6.01
C TYR A 238 -6.26 -12.13 6.70
N GLU A 239 -6.28 -13.42 7.06
CA GLU A 239 -7.42 -14.02 7.75
C GLU A 239 -7.72 -13.31 9.08
N GLU A 240 -6.68 -13.07 9.90
CA GLU A 240 -6.80 -12.41 11.20
C GLU A 240 -7.24 -10.95 11.05
N VAL A 241 -6.67 -10.22 10.07
CA VAL A 241 -7.08 -8.84 9.77
C VAL A 241 -8.53 -8.78 9.31
N MET A 242 -8.93 -9.68 8.40
CA MET A 242 -10.31 -9.74 7.91
C MET A 242 -11.30 -10.16 8.99
N GLU A 243 -10.89 -11.01 9.94
CA GLU A 243 -11.71 -11.35 11.10
C GLU A 243 -12.01 -10.12 11.95
N VAL A 244 -11.02 -9.28 12.22
CA VAL A 244 -11.24 -7.99 12.92
C VAL A 244 -12.17 -7.09 12.11
N ILE A 245 -11.92 -6.92 10.82
CA ILE A 245 -12.73 -6.08 9.93
C ILE A 245 -14.20 -6.53 9.90
N HIS A 246 -14.45 -7.83 9.81
CA HIS A 246 -15.81 -8.37 9.72
C HIS A 246 -16.65 -8.22 10.99
N ARG A 247 -16.04 -7.95 12.15
CA ARG A 247 -16.78 -7.61 13.39
C ARG A 247 -17.53 -6.28 13.28
N TYR A 248 -17.12 -5.40 12.34
CA TYR A 248 -17.59 -4.03 12.29
C TYR A 248 -18.29 -3.72 10.96
N SER A 249 -19.59 -3.51 11.01
CA SER A 249 -20.41 -3.13 9.85
C SER A 249 -20.10 -1.73 9.29
N CYS A 250 -19.34 -0.93 10.01
CA CYS A 250 -18.89 0.40 9.54
C CYS A 250 -17.93 0.32 8.37
N VAL A 251 -17.13 -0.76 8.22
CA VAL A 251 -16.23 -0.95 7.09
C VAL A 251 -17.04 -1.21 5.81
N LYS A 252 -16.81 -0.41 4.77
CA LYS A 252 -17.55 -0.45 3.50
C LYS A 252 -16.73 -0.99 2.34
N VAL A 253 -15.41 -0.76 2.37
CA VAL A 253 -14.51 -1.19 1.30
C VAL A 253 -13.09 -1.32 1.83
N CYS A 254 -12.36 -2.29 1.29
CA CYS A 254 -10.91 -2.42 1.42
C CYS A 254 -10.27 -2.14 0.05
N LEU A 255 -9.26 -1.28 0.01
CA LEU A 255 -8.52 -0.92 -1.20
C LEU A 255 -7.06 -1.35 -1.03
N ALA A 256 -6.46 -1.88 -2.10
CA ALA A 256 -5.07 -2.30 -2.08
C ALA A 256 -4.33 -1.97 -3.39
N GLY A 257 -2.99 -1.99 -3.32
CA GLY A 257 -2.07 -1.91 -4.45
C GLY A 257 -1.39 -3.24 -4.76
N HIS A 258 -0.08 -3.20 -5.07
CA HIS A 258 0.84 -4.34 -5.15
C HIS A 258 0.64 -5.30 -6.33
N THR A 259 -0.58 -5.60 -6.74
CA THR A 259 -0.85 -6.67 -7.74
C THR A 259 -0.66 -6.24 -9.18
N HIS A 260 -0.67 -4.95 -9.47
CA HIS A 260 -0.64 -4.36 -10.83
C HIS A 260 -1.72 -4.92 -11.78
N ARG A 261 -2.82 -5.39 -11.23
CA ARG A 261 -3.98 -5.91 -11.94
C ARG A 261 -5.26 -5.46 -11.26
N ASP A 262 -6.29 -5.23 -12.04
CA ASP A 262 -7.62 -5.02 -11.51
C ASP A 262 -8.12 -6.32 -10.87
N GLY A 263 -8.63 -6.23 -9.66
CA GLY A 263 -9.21 -7.33 -8.89
C GLY A 263 -10.72 -7.47 -9.12
#